data_414f56a27b13ddad5dd2b81471c07463
#
_entry.id   414f56a27b13ddad5dd2b81471c07463
#
_cell.length_a   1.000
_cell.length_b   1.000
_cell.length_c   1.000
_cell.angle_alpha   90.00
_cell.angle_beta   90.00
_cell.angle_gamma   90.00
#
_symmetry.space_group_name_H-M   'P 1'
#
loop_
_entity.id
_entity.type
_entity.pdbx_description
1 polymer ?
#
loop_
_entity_poly.entity_id
_entity_poly.type
_entity_poly.pdbx_seq_one_letter_code
_entity_poly.pdbx_strand_id
1 'polypeptide(L)'
;MEFILDTKEYANFINKLLNTYDLNSKIIKREKNYTVYIKEAEKIGDFLRIINANQAVLYYEDIRIYRDHKNMTNRLNNCEQANVDKIIETATNQINEINLIKEKKLFDLLSEKDKIAADYRIKYPESSLQELAEIISIETNSTLTKSGLHHRFNRIKSLANKIKNNE
;
A
#
# COMPACT_ATOMS: atom_id res chain seq x y z
N MET A 1 11.34 -24.75 -8.61
CA MET A 1 11.91 -25.76 -9.48
C MET A 1 11.20 -27.08 -9.23
N GLU A 2 10.93 -27.87 -10.27
CA GLU A 2 10.14 -29.11 -10.17
C GLU A 2 10.81 -30.24 -10.93
N PHE A 3 10.72 -31.47 -10.38
CA PHE A 3 11.09 -32.72 -11.01
C PHE A 3 9.83 -33.58 -11.15
N ILE A 4 9.49 -33.96 -12.36
CA ILE A 4 8.29 -34.77 -12.65
C ILE A 4 8.73 -36.22 -12.81
N LEU A 5 8.14 -37.13 -12.06
CA LEU A 5 8.56 -38.52 -11.92
C LEU A 5 7.34 -39.45 -11.99
N ASP A 6 7.49 -40.57 -12.68
CA ASP A 6 6.38 -41.49 -12.95
C ASP A 6 6.02 -42.38 -11.74
N THR A 7 7.00 -42.64 -10.85
CA THR A 7 6.78 -43.54 -9.72
C THR A 7 7.04 -42.85 -8.37
N LYS A 8 6.33 -43.33 -7.37
CA LYS A 8 6.50 -42.84 -5.98
C LYS A 8 7.88 -43.18 -5.41
N GLU A 9 8.46 -44.28 -5.83
CA GLU A 9 9.77 -44.72 -5.35
C GLU A 9 10.88 -43.77 -5.79
N TYR A 10 10.88 -43.41 -7.08
CA TYR A 10 11.80 -42.38 -7.58
C TYR A 10 11.59 -41.02 -6.96
N ALA A 11 10.32 -40.63 -6.74
CA ALA A 11 10.02 -39.37 -6.07
C ALA A 11 10.56 -39.34 -4.63
N ASN A 12 10.41 -40.41 -3.88
CA ASN A 12 10.96 -40.56 -2.55
C ASN A 12 12.50 -40.52 -2.54
N PHE A 13 13.11 -41.21 -3.51
CA PHE A 13 14.56 -41.22 -3.64
C PHE A 13 15.12 -39.82 -3.91
N ILE A 14 14.58 -39.10 -4.91
CA ILE A 14 15.01 -37.75 -5.26
C ILE A 14 14.73 -36.78 -4.08
N ASN A 15 13.58 -36.86 -3.44
CA ASN A 15 13.28 -36.00 -2.30
C ASN A 15 14.25 -36.21 -1.13
N LYS A 16 14.59 -37.47 -0.82
CA LYS A 16 15.61 -37.77 0.20
C LYS A 16 16.97 -37.21 -0.20
N LEU A 17 17.39 -37.46 -1.43
CA LEU A 17 18.66 -36.96 -1.94
C LEU A 17 18.78 -35.44 -1.86
N LEU A 18 17.78 -34.72 -2.32
CA LEU A 18 17.76 -33.25 -2.25
C LEU A 18 17.81 -32.75 -0.78
N ASN A 19 17.12 -33.44 0.12
CA ASN A 19 17.08 -33.04 1.52
C ASN A 19 18.32 -33.44 2.34
N THR A 20 19.19 -34.32 1.83
CA THR A 20 20.55 -34.51 2.39
C THR A 20 21.41 -33.26 2.21
N TYR A 21 21.09 -32.41 1.22
CA TYR A 21 21.75 -31.13 0.96
C TYR A 21 20.95 -29.94 1.51
N ASP A 22 20.03 -30.19 2.45
CA ASP A 22 19.21 -29.15 3.08
C ASP A 22 18.39 -28.28 2.09
N LEU A 23 17.93 -28.88 0.98
CA LEU A 23 17.20 -28.15 -0.07
C LEU A 23 15.70 -28.02 0.19
N ASN A 24 15.19 -28.53 1.30
CA ASN A 24 13.79 -28.43 1.75
C ASN A 24 12.77 -28.80 0.67
N SER A 25 13.09 -29.88 -0.11
CA SER A 25 12.22 -30.36 -1.17
C SER A 25 10.99 -31.07 -0.62
N LYS A 26 9.87 -31.01 -1.35
CA LYS A 26 8.60 -31.64 -1.00
C LYS A 26 8.05 -32.44 -2.17
N ILE A 27 7.20 -33.44 -1.86
CA ILE A 27 6.55 -34.29 -2.87
C ILE A 27 5.07 -33.92 -2.93
N ILE A 28 4.55 -33.80 -4.16
CA ILE A 28 3.12 -33.70 -4.44
C ILE A 28 2.74 -34.82 -5.41
N LYS A 29 1.68 -35.57 -5.11
CA LYS A 29 1.06 -36.50 -6.05
C LYS A 29 0.11 -35.71 -6.97
N ARG A 30 0.34 -35.81 -8.27
CA ARG A 30 -0.59 -35.36 -9.32
C ARG A 30 -1.31 -36.59 -9.92
N GLU A 31 -2.33 -36.38 -10.73
CA GLU A 31 -3.20 -37.48 -11.23
C GLU A 31 -2.43 -38.66 -11.81
N LYS A 32 -1.37 -38.41 -12.59
CA LYS A 32 -0.57 -39.46 -13.26
C LYS A 32 0.87 -39.59 -12.73
N ASN A 33 1.42 -38.52 -12.13
CA ASN A 33 2.83 -38.40 -11.82
C ASN A 33 3.07 -37.91 -10.38
N TYR A 34 4.29 -38.04 -9.91
CA TYR A 34 4.76 -37.46 -8.67
C TYR A 34 5.67 -36.27 -9.01
N THR A 35 5.47 -35.15 -8.34
CA THR A 35 6.32 -33.97 -8.51
C THR A 35 7.09 -33.73 -7.22
N VAL A 36 8.42 -33.73 -7.32
CA VAL A 36 9.32 -33.25 -6.27
C VAL A 36 9.68 -31.80 -6.59
N TYR A 37 9.51 -30.89 -5.63
CA TYR A 37 9.75 -29.49 -5.90
C TYR A 37 10.51 -28.78 -4.78
N ILE A 38 11.29 -27.76 -5.17
CA ILE A 38 11.92 -26.80 -4.28
C ILE A 38 11.21 -25.46 -4.50
N LYS A 39 10.66 -24.88 -3.42
CA LYS A 39 9.86 -23.64 -3.48
C LYS A 39 10.71 -22.40 -3.17
N GLU A 40 11.62 -22.52 -2.22
CA GLU A 40 12.41 -21.40 -1.70
C GLU A 40 13.46 -20.97 -2.72
N ALA A 41 13.49 -19.67 -3.02
CA ALA A 41 14.39 -19.12 -4.04
C ALA A 41 15.87 -19.36 -3.71
N GLU A 42 16.25 -19.24 -2.42
CA GLU A 42 17.62 -19.51 -1.96
C GLU A 42 18.01 -20.97 -2.19
N LYS A 43 17.13 -21.90 -1.84
CA LYS A 43 17.35 -23.35 -2.02
C LYS A 43 17.44 -23.75 -3.49
N ILE A 44 16.78 -23.03 -4.40
CA ILE A 44 16.97 -23.22 -5.85
C ILE A 44 18.37 -22.76 -6.26
N GLY A 45 18.83 -21.61 -5.76
CA GLY A 45 20.21 -21.15 -5.98
C GLY A 45 21.25 -22.14 -5.43
N ASP A 46 21.03 -22.66 -4.23
CA ASP A 46 21.90 -23.68 -3.61
C ASP A 46 21.93 -24.96 -4.43
N PHE A 47 20.79 -25.43 -4.92
CA PHE A 47 20.74 -26.58 -5.84
C PHE A 47 21.60 -26.35 -7.11
N LEU A 48 21.46 -25.19 -7.74
CA LEU A 48 22.24 -24.86 -8.95
C LEU A 48 23.75 -24.80 -8.66
N ARG A 49 24.15 -24.34 -7.47
CA ARG A 49 25.55 -24.37 -7.02
C ARG A 49 26.06 -25.78 -6.79
N ILE A 50 25.26 -26.64 -6.14
CA ILE A 50 25.61 -28.05 -5.89
C ILE A 50 25.90 -28.82 -7.18
N ILE A 51 25.13 -28.58 -8.24
CA ILE A 51 25.34 -29.22 -9.55
C ILE A 51 26.35 -28.48 -10.42
N ASN A 52 27.09 -27.50 -9.88
CA ASN A 52 28.08 -26.69 -10.59
C ASN A 52 27.54 -25.95 -11.83
N ALA A 53 26.25 -25.62 -11.87
CA ALA A 53 25.62 -24.89 -12.97
C ALA A 53 25.87 -23.37 -12.85
N ASN A 54 27.12 -22.92 -12.84
CA ASN A 54 27.51 -21.53 -12.50
C ASN A 54 26.85 -20.47 -13.39
N GLN A 55 26.70 -20.70 -14.69
CA GLN A 55 26.00 -19.76 -15.57
C GLN A 55 24.50 -19.67 -15.23
N ALA A 56 23.88 -20.80 -14.89
CA ALA A 56 22.48 -20.81 -14.46
C ALA A 56 22.30 -20.12 -13.11
N VAL A 57 23.26 -20.20 -12.21
CA VAL A 57 23.25 -19.44 -10.94
C VAL A 57 23.21 -17.94 -11.22
N LEU A 58 24.13 -17.43 -12.04
CA LEU A 58 24.19 -16.00 -12.37
C LEU A 58 22.89 -15.53 -13.00
N TYR A 59 22.39 -16.23 -14.00
CA TYR A 59 21.14 -15.91 -14.67
C TYR A 59 19.93 -15.95 -13.71
N TYR A 60 19.90 -16.92 -12.81
CA TYR A 60 18.83 -17.05 -11.81
C TYR A 60 18.84 -15.89 -10.80
N GLU A 61 20.02 -15.50 -10.32
CA GLU A 61 20.15 -14.38 -9.38
C GLU A 61 19.79 -13.05 -10.05
N ASP A 62 20.17 -12.84 -11.31
CA ASP A 62 19.77 -11.63 -12.08
C ASP A 62 18.25 -11.52 -12.19
N ILE A 63 17.57 -12.62 -12.54
CA ILE A 63 16.09 -12.65 -12.60
C ILE A 63 15.48 -12.37 -11.23
N ARG A 64 16.07 -12.91 -10.17
CA ARG A 64 15.60 -12.72 -8.79
C ARG A 64 15.70 -11.26 -8.37
N ILE A 65 16.88 -10.66 -8.56
CA ILE A 65 17.10 -9.23 -8.28
C ILE A 65 16.12 -8.35 -9.05
N TYR A 66 15.94 -8.62 -10.34
CA TYR A 66 14.98 -7.86 -11.16
C TYR A 66 13.54 -7.98 -10.64
N ARG A 67 13.10 -9.18 -10.27
CA ARG A 67 11.74 -9.40 -9.72
C ARG A 67 11.56 -8.71 -8.38
N ASP A 68 12.54 -8.78 -7.49
CA ASP A 68 12.48 -8.15 -6.18
C ASP A 68 12.43 -6.62 -6.32
N HIS A 69 13.25 -6.05 -7.19
CA HIS A 69 13.21 -4.62 -7.50
C HIS A 69 11.84 -4.20 -8.06
N LYS A 70 11.30 -4.94 -9.03
CA LYS A 70 9.97 -4.67 -9.60
C LYS A 70 8.86 -4.76 -8.54
N ASN A 71 8.91 -5.78 -7.68
CA ASN A 71 7.94 -5.94 -6.60
C ASN A 71 8.02 -4.81 -5.59
N MET A 72 9.23 -4.36 -5.23
CA MET A 72 9.45 -3.23 -4.35
C MET A 72 8.90 -1.94 -4.95
N THR A 73 9.20 -1.66 -6.23
CA THR A 73 8.67 -0.49 -6.95
C THR A 73 7.15 -0.50 -6.99
N ASN A 74 6.53 -1.65 -7.32
CA ASN A 74 5.07 -1.76 -7.33
C ASN A 74 4.45 -1.51 -5.95
N ARG A 75 5.09 -1.99 -4.87
CA ARG A 75 4.62 -1.72 -3.50
C ARG A 75 4.70 -0.25 -3.13
N LEU A 76 5.79 0.43 -3.52
CA LEU A 76 5.94 1.88 -3.30
C LEU A 76 4.87 2.65 -4.04
N ASN A 77 4.70 2.38 -5.34
CA ASN A 77 3.68 3.05 -6.17
C ASN A 77 2.26 2.84 -5.61
N ASN A 78 1.93 1.61 -5.19
CA ASN A 78 0.63 1.33 -4.59
C ASN A 78 0.43 2.07 -3.25
N CYS A 79 1.49 2.20 -2.46
CA CYS A 79 1.44 2.96 -1.20
C CYS A 79 1.24 4.45 -1.46
N GLU A 80 1.98 5.02 -2.41
CA GLU A 80 1.84 6.43 -2.81
C GLU A 80 0.44 6.71 -3.36
N GLN A 81 -0.06 5.85 -4.26
CA GLN A 81 -1.41 5.99 -4.82
C GLN A 81 -2.48 5.93 -3.72
N ALA A 82 -2.39 4.97 -2.79
CA ALA A 82 -3.34 4.87 -1.68
C ALA A 82 -3.29 6.09 -0.73
N ASN A 83 -2.13 6.74 -0.59
CA ASN A 83 -2.01 7.99 0.16
C ASN A 83 -2.68 9.16 -0.57
N VAL A 84 -2.48 9.28 -1.89
CA VAL A 84 -3.13 10.30 -2.73
C VAL A 84 -4.64 10.12 -2.71
N ASP A 85 -5.14 8.89 -2.89
CA ASP A 85 -6.57 8.58 -2.87
C ASP A 85 -7.22 9.01 -1.54
N LYS A 86 -6.57 8.75 -0.40
CA LYS A 86 -7.05 9.18 0.93
C LYS A 86 -7.08 10.70 1.08
N ILE A 87 -6.10 11.41 0.51
CA ILE A 87 -6.08 12.88 0.53
C ILE A 87 -7.27 13.41 -0.25
N ILE A 88 -7.49 12.89 -1.47
CA ILE A 88 -8.60 13.30 -2.34
C ILE A 88 -9.96 13.01 -1.70
N GLU A 89 -10.15 11.80 -1.17
CA GLU A 89 -11.38 11.41 -0.48
C GLU A 89 -11.66 12.32 0.72
N THR A 90 -10.64 12.56 1.55
CA THR A 90 -10.77 13.45 2.72
C THR A 90 -11.13 14.87 2.29
N ALA A 91 -10.46 15.41 1.29
CA ALA A 91 -10.70 16.76 0.78
C ALA A 91 -12.11 16.89 0.18
N THR A 92 -12.54 15.92 -0.62
CA THR A 92 -13.87 15.88 -1.22
C THR A 92 -14.96 15.86 -0.15
N ASN A 93 -14.81 15.04 0.89
CA ASN A 93 -15.76 14.99 1.99
C ASN A 93 -15.84 16.32 2.73
N GLN A 94 -14.70 16.96 3.01
CA GLN A 94 -14.64 18.28 3.66
C GLN A 94 -15.31 19.36 2.80
N ILE A 95 -15.08 19.38 1.49
CA ILE A 95 -15.70 20.32 0.56
C ILE A 95 -17.23 20.12 0.53
N ASN A 96 -17.69 18.88 0.47
CA ASN A 96 -19.12 18.58 0.50
C ASN A 96 -19.79 19.04 1.81
N GLU A 97 -19.12 18.84 2.95
CA GLU A 97 -19.59 19.33 4.25
C GLU A 97 -19.67 20.86 4.30
N ILE A 98 -18.66 21.55 3.76
CA ILE A 98 -18.64 23.02 3.69
C ILE A 98 -19.74 23.54 2.77
N ASN A 99 -19.92 22.94 1.59
CA ASN A 99 -20.95 23.35 0.64
C ASN A 99 -22.35 23.17 1.22
N LEU A 100 -22.61 22.06 1.91
CA LEU A 100 -23.90 21.86 2.62
C LEU A 100 -24.19 22.98 3.62
N ILE A 101 -23.19 23.37 4.42
CA ILE A 101 -23.33 24.46 5.39
C ILE A 101 -23.60 25.80 4.68
N LYS A 102 -22.94 26.08 3.54
CA LYS A 102 -23.14 27.29 2.74
C LYS A 102 -24.54 27.32 2.10
N GLU A 103 -24.98 26.19 1.52
CA GLU A 103 -26.33 26.06 0.92
C GLU A 103 -27.46 26.34 1.94
N LYS A 104 -27.28 25.84 3.15
CA LYS A 104 -28.27 26.10 4.25
C LYS A 104 -28.12 27.47 4.89
N LYS A 105 -27.23 28.34 4.40
CA LYS A 105 -26.94 29.68 4.93
C LYS A 105 -26.52 29.70 6.40
N LEU A 106 -25.85 28.62 6.86
CA LEU A 106 -25.41 28.46 8.24
C LEU A 106 -23.90 28.69 8.42
N PHE A 107 -23.22 29.20 7.38
CA PHE A 107 -21.77 29.42 7.40
C PHE A 107 -21.35 30.40 8.51
N ASP A 108 -22.22 31.36 8.86
CA ASP A 108 -21.95 32.33 9.92
C ASP A 108 -21.94 31.73 11.33
N LEU A 109 -22.46 30.52 11.51
CA LEU A 109 -22.33 29.78 12.77
C LEU A 109 -20.93 29.22 13.04
N LEU A 110 -20.07 29.19 12.02
CA LEU A 110 -18.69 28.79 12.19
C LEU A 110 -17.87 29.90 12.85
N SER A 111 -16.87 29.50 13.66
CA SER A 111 -15.89 30.46 14.16
C SER A 111 -15.05 31.02 13.01
N GLU A 112 -14.50 32.23 13.17
CA GLU A 112 -13.63 32.84 12.14
C GLU A 112 -12.45 31.93 11.74
N LYS A 113 -11.89 31.19 12.71
CA LYS A 113 -10.82 30.22 12.44
C LYS A 113 -11.29 29.03 11.60
N ASP A 114 -12.54 28.60 11.75
CA ASP A 114 -13.12 27.50 10.98
C ASP A 114 -13.54 27.97 9.60
N LYS A 115 -14.03 29.22 9.46
CA LYS A 115 -14.31 29.87 8.17
C LYS A 115 -13.05 29.95 7.31
N ILE A 116 -11.94 30.42 7.89
CA ILE A 116 -10.64 30.44 7.21
C ILE A 116 -10.25 29.03 6.73
N ALA A 117 -10.36 28.02 7.59
CA ALA A 117 -10.04 26.64 7.19
C ALA A 117 -10.92 26.15 6.03
N ALA A 118 -12.22 26.47 6.05
CA ALA A 118 -13.17 26.13 5.01
C ALA A 118 -12.83 26.81 3.66
N ASP A 119 -12.57 28.11 3.69
CA ASP A 119 -12.26 28.87 2.47
C ASP A 119 -10.93 28.42 1.83
N TYR A 120 -9.92 28.15 2.65
CA TYR A 120 -8.64 27.61 2.14
C TYR A 120 -8.80 26.20 1.57
N ARG A 121 -9.66 25.34 2.14
CA ARG A 121 -9.93 24.02 1.56
C ARG A 121 -10.61 24.12 0.19
N ILE A 122 -11.52 25.04 0.00
CA ILE A 122 -12.15 25.29 -1.32
C ILE A 122 -11.12 25.85 -2.31
N LYS A 123 -10.24 26.74 -1.85
CA LYS A 123 -9.18 27.34 -2.68
C LYS A 123 -8.13 26.32 -3.11
N TYR A 124 -7.81 25.35 -2.24
CA TYR A 124 -6.77 24.34 -2.45
C TYR A 124 -7.34 22.91 -2.22
N PRO A 125 -8.16 22.40 -3.15
CA PRO A 125 -8.91 21.15 -2.96
C PRO A 125 -8.02 19.92 -2.94
N GLU A 126 -6.86 19.93 -3.62
CA GLU A 126 -5.97 18.77 -3.74
C GLU A 126 -4.90 18.70 -2.65
N SER A 127 -4.74 19.75 -1.85
CA SER A 127 -3.71 19.81 -0.82
C SER A 127 -3.99 18.84 0.31
N SER A 128 -2.94 18.18 0.80
CA SER A 128 -2.99 17.43 2.05
C SER A 128 -3.28 18.35 3.24
N LEU A 129 -3.69 17.79 4.38
CA LEU A 129 -3.90 18.59 5.60
C LEU A 129 -2.61 19.25 6.09
N GLN A 130 -1.46 18.66 5.83
CA GLN A 130 -0.17 19.22 6.21
C GLN A 130 0.14 20.45 5.36
N GLU A 131 0.09 20.32 4.03
CA GLU A 131 0.32 21.42 3.09
C GLU A 131 -0.67 22.57 3.32
N LEU A 132 -1.94 22.25 3.53
CA LEU A 132 -2.97 23.24 3.79
C LEU A 132 -2.72 24.02 5.10
N ALA A 133 -2.24 23.33 6.14
CA ALA A 133 -1.87 23.99 7.40
C ALA A 133 -0.67 24.92 7.22
N GLU A 134 0.31 24.55 6.41
CA GLU A 134 1.47 25.35 6.07
C GLU A 134 1.05 26.60 5.26
N ILE A 135 0.23 26.43 4.21
CA ILE A 135 -0.30 27.55 3.40
C ILE A 135 -1.04 28.54 4.29
N ILE A 136 -1.97 28.07 5.14
CA ILE A 136 -2.72 28.94 6.05
C ILE A 136 -1.77 29.67 7.01
N SER A 137 -0.78 28.95 7.55
CA SER A 137 0.20 29.56 8.48
C SER A 137 0.98 30.70 7.84
N ILE A 138 1.42 30.52 6.60
CA ILE A 138 2.17 31.52 5.83
C ILE A 138 1.28 32.73 5.49
N GLU A 139 0.11 32.46 4.87
CA GLU A 139 -0.75 33.53 4.38
C GLU A 139 -1.45 34.33 5.50
N THR A 140 -1.64 33.74 6.69
CA THR A 140 -2.28 34.42 7.83
C THR A 140 -1.31 34.85 8.93
N ASN A 141 0.00 34.69 8.73
CA ASN A 141 1.03 34.94 9.76
C ASN A 141 0.69 34.29 11.12
N SER A 142 0.16 33.09 11.10
CA SER A 142 -0.24 32.35 12.30
C SER A 142 0.42 30.97 12.32
N THR A 143 0.57 30.37 13.49
CA THR A 143 1.04 29.00 13.60
C THR A 143 -0.15 28.04 13.61
N LEU A 144 -0.30 27.23 12.55
CA LEU A 144 -1.33 26.22 12.46
C LEU A 144 -0.69 24.86 12.17
N THR A 145 -0.91 23.89 13.04
CA THR A 145 -0.44 22.53 12.84
C THR A 145 -1.49 21.69 12.11
N LYS A 146 -1.06 20.60 11.47
CA LYS A 146 -1.96 19.58 10.88
C LYS A 146 -3.05 19.14 11.86
N SER A 147 -2.70 18.87 13.13
CA SER A 147 -3.65 18.47 14.17
C SER A 147 -4.65 19.59 14.48
N GLY A 148 -4.17 20.83 14.58
CA GLY A 148 -5.05 21.99 14.79
C GLY A 148 -6.04 22.19 13.65
N LEU A 149 -5.58 22.03 12.40
CA LEU A 149 -6.44 22.08 11.22
C LEU A 149 -7.45 20.93 11.20
N HIS A 150 -7.01 19.71 11.55
CA HIS A 150 -7.91 18.56 11.67
C HIS A 150 -9.05 18.81 12.69
N HIS A 151 -8.76 19.41 13.83
CA HIS A 151 -9.77 19.78 14.81
C HIS A 151 -10.78 20.82 14.27
N ARG A 152 -10.32 21.75 13.42
CA ARG A 152 -11.25 22.72 12.77
C ARG A 152 -12.20 21.97 11.82
N PHE A 153 -11.71 21.06 10.98
CA PHE A 153 -12.57 20.27 10.09
C PHE A 153 -13.51 19.34 10.84
N ASN A 154 -13.11 18.80 12.00
CA ASN A 154 -14.03 18.02 12.83
C ASN A 154 -15.20 18.85 13.36
N ARG A 155 -15.00 20.15 13.67
CA ARG A 155 -16.11 21.04 14.06
C ARG A 155 -17.03 21.33 12.89
N ILE A 156 -16.48 21.60 11.69
CA ILE A 156 -17.24 21.78 10.45
C ILE A 156 -18.09 20.54 10.17
N LYS A 157 -17.49 19.36 10.21
CA LYS A 157 -18.18 18.08 10.05
C LYS A 157 -19.30 17.87 11.08
N SER A 158 -19.04 18.21 12.33
CA SER A 158 -20.07 18.12 13.40
C SER A 158 -21.29 19.00 13.11
N LEU A 159 -21.08 20.23 12.61
CA LEU A 159 -22.17 21.10 12.20
C LEU A 159 -22.90 20.52 10.97
N ALA A 160 -22.20 20.06 9.97
CA ALA A 160 -22.80 19.44 8.78
C ALA A 160 -23.66 18.22 9.14
N ASN A 161 -23.20 17.38 10.07
CA ASN A 161 -23.95 16.20 10.53
C ASN A 161 -25.21 16.60 11.31
N LYS A 162 -25.17 17.66 12.11
CA LYS A 162 -26.38 18.18 12.79
C LYS A 162 -27.43 18.65 11.79
N ILE A 163 -26.99 19.27 10.68
CA ILE A 163 -27.91 19.72 9.62
C ILE A 163 -28.58 18.51 8.96
N LYS A 164 -27.78 17.46 8.60
CA LYS A 164 -28.32 16.23 7.99
C LYS A 164 -29.31 15.48 8.87
N ASN A 165 -29.09 15.50 10.19
CA ASN A 165 -29.95 14.75 11.13
C ASN A 165 -31.26 15.52 11.48
N ASN A 166 -31.37 16.78 11.13
CA ASN A 166 -32.57 17.62 11.35
C ASN A 166 -33.45 17.74 10.09
N GLU A 167 -33.09 17.04 9.01
CA GLU A 167 -33.89 16.80 7.79
C GLU A 167 -34.60 15.45 7.89
#